data_288ae9c1316a1fc54ebe945fabacc5a2
#
_entry.id   288ae9c1316a1fc54ebe945fabacc5a2
#
_cell.length_a   1.000
_cell.length_b   1.000
_cell.length_c   1.000
_cell.angle_alpha   90.00
_cell.angle_beta   90.00
_cell.angle_gamma   90.00
#
_symmetry.space_group_name_H-M   'P 1'
#
loop_
_entity.id
_entity.type
_entity.pdbx_description
1 polymer ?
#
loop_
_entity_poly.entity_id
_entity_poly.type
_entity_poly.pdbx_seq_one_letter_code
_entity_poly.pdbx_strand_id
1 'polypeptide(L)'
;MACNICEAPQYIEILSKDTIPIWTGSSEIEVAEFPCKIRQCYECGHVYENISEELSKKLSDIYSFGHAFVSTPPSDQNWGFERAKAFLDRINYIDYSSAIEIGCADGYLLRFLEKQGYTKLIGVEPSLPKSSKIGNIEFIKAFASRDTILDRVDLIFANAVFEHIEDINSVLQFVKNNLKPTGELFFTVPNAEAELETGDAALFIHEHVHYYTKNSINYLLAKNGLKSKSIVQDLDAIYVSAIIDEKISLPSNPINIYSNYSNLLSIGLAKLNEIMISYNNIIIHGATNKLNNILGWAEDKYSFTLVDNDEVKLNQFFFGQKVKSINDLNLTDYDCVVIVPTAYFNRIREQYLHLGFSGKIYQA
;
A
#
# COMPACT_ATOMS: atom_id res chain seq x y z
N MET A 1 5.82 -13.78 -18.00
CA MET A 1 6.94 -12.90 -17.59
C MET A 1 7.73 -13.55 -16.47
N ALA A 2 9.01 -13.27 -16.37
CA ALA A 2 9.86 -13.72 -15.28
C ALA A 2 9.55 -12.93 -13.99
N CYS A 3 10.05 -13.39 -12.86
CA CYS A 3 9.90 -12.72 -11.57
C CYS A 3 10.52 -11.32 -11.58
N ASN A 4 9.79 -10.32 -11.11
CA ASN A 4 10.23 -8.91 -11.12
C ASN A 4 11.46 -8.63 -10.22
N ILE A 5 11.77 -9.53 -9.27
CA ILE A 5 12.95 -9.42 -8.41
C ILE A 5 14.13 -10.20 -8.98
N CYS A 6 14.00 -11.53 -9.12
CA CYS A 6 15.14 -12.40 -9.42
C CYS A 6 15.25 -12.82 -10.89
N GLU A 7 14.27 -12.48 -11.71
CA GLU A 7 14.20 -12.81 -13.16
C GLU A 7 14.06 -14.33 -13.45
N ALA A 8 13.83 -15.15 -12.42
CA ALA A 8 13.57 -16.57 -12.59
C ALA A 8 12.23 -16.81 -13.32
N PRO A 9 12.17 -17.80 -14.23
CA PRO A 9 10.96 -18.04 -15.01
C PRO A 9 9.94 -18.96 -14.30
N GLN A 10 10.34 -19.65 -13.21
CA GLN A 10 9.48 -20.60 -12.54
C GLN A 10 8.64 -19.94 -11.44
N TYR A 11 7.34 -20.18 -11.50
CA TYR A 11 6.39 -19.64 -10.52
C TYR A 11 5.20 -20.61 -10.33
N ILE A 12 4.47 -20.38 -9.24
CA ILE A 12 3.11 -20.90 -9.06
C ILE A 12 2.13 -19.72 -9.16
N GLU A 13 1.00 -19.92 -9.81
CA GLU A 13 -0.11 -18.97 -9.80
C GLU A 13 -0.97 -19.24 -8.56
N ILE A 14 -1.07 -18.25 -7.66
CA ILE A 14 -1.79 -18.40 -6.38
C ILE A 14 -3.20 -17.78 -6.44
N LEU A 15 -3.45 -16.89 -7.39
CA LEU A 15 -4.77 -16.34 -7.69
C LEU A 15 -4.85 -15.97 -9.17
N SER A 16 -6.01 -16.24 -9.79
CA SER A 16 -6.38 -15.74 -11.11
C SER A 16 -7.84 -15.32 -11.09
N LYS A 17 -8.11 -14.08 -11.50
CA LYS A 17 -9.44 -13.53 -11.69
C LYS A 17 -9.52 -12.89 -13.07
N ASP A 18 -10.68 -13.02 -13.71
CA ASP A 18 -10.88 -12.48 -15.06
C ASP A 18 -10.83 -10.96 -15.07
N THR A 19 -11.40 -10.33 -14.05
CA THR A 19 -11.31 -8.87 -13.85
C THR A 19 -11.34 -8.52 -12.37
N ILE A 20 -10.58 -7.48 -12.01
CA ILE A 20 -10.76 -6.70 -10.79
C ILE A 20 -10.66 -5.20 -11.13
N PRO A 21 -11.35 -4.33 -10.39
CA PRO A 21 -11.28 -2.89 -10.65
C PRO A 21 -9.97 -2.29 -10.16
N ILE A 22 -9.47 -1.29 -10.89
CA ILE A 22 -8.43 -0.40 -10.38
C ILE A 22 -9.00 0.45 -9.25
N TRP A 23 -8.25 0.57 -8.18
CA TRP A 23 -8.56 1.49 -7.09
C TRP A 23 -8.09 2.90 -7.42
N THR A 24 -8.98 3.79 -7.83
CA THR A 24 -8.62 5.17 -8.17
C THR A 24 -8.95 6.17 -7.06
N GLY A 25 -9.70 5.76 -6.05
CA GLY A 25 -10.15 6.62 -4.94
C GLY A 25 -11.06 7.78 -5.37
N SER A 26 -11.40 7.90 -6.66
CA SER A 26 -12.22 8.97 -7.21
C SER A 26 -13.42 8.41 -7.98
N SER A 27 -14.61 8.92 -7.64
CA SER A 27 -15.85 8.58 -8.33
C SER A 27 -15.99 9.20 -9.72
N GLU A 28 -15.15 10.17 -10.06
CA GLU A 28 -15.17 10.88 -11.35
C GLU A 28 -14.44 10.13 -12.44
N ILE A 29 -13.61 9.14 -12.07
CA ILE A 29 -12.88 8.31 -13.02
C ILE A 29 -13.69 7.04 -13.24
N GLU A 30 -13.96 6.73 -14.51
CA GLU A 30 -14.55 5.46 -14.89
C GLU A 30 -13.65 4.32 -14.36
N VAL A 31 -14.25 3.43 -13.57
CA VAL A 31 -13.50 2.31 -12.96
C VAL A 31 -13.15 1.34 -14.07
N ALA A 32 -11.88 1.33 -14.46
CA ALA A 32 -11.37 0.35 -15.42
C ALA A 32 -11.13 -0.98 -14.69
N GLU A 33 -11.43 -2.09 -15.35
CA GLU A 33 -11.22 -3.44 -14.85
C GLU A 33 -10.18 -4.17 -15.70
N PHE A 34 -9.30 -4.93 -15.05
CA PHE A 34 -8.25 -5.70 -15.71
C PHE A 34 -8.16 -7.11 -15.14
N PRO A 35 -7.66 -8.09 -15.93
CA PRO A 35 -7.33 -9.41 -15.39
C PRO A 35 -6.29 -9.33 -14.29
N CYS A 36 -6.53 -10.00 -13.18
CA CYS A 36 -5.59 -10.12 -12.06
C CYS A 36 -4.98 -11.51 -12.02
N LYS A 37 -3.65 -11.59 -12.13
CA LYS A 37 -2.89 -12.84 -12.06
C LYS A 37 -1.74 -12.71 -11.09
N ILE A 38 -1.90 -13.30 -9.93
CA ILE A 38 -0.90 -13.25 -8.86
C ILE A 38 -0.04 -14.49 -8.89
N ARG A 39 1.26 -14.30 -8.93
CA ARG A 39 2.27 -15.34 -9.02
C ARG A 39 3.21 -15.29 -7.83
N GLN A 40 3.70 -16.47 -7.45
CA GLN A 40 4.80 -16.57 -6.49
C GLN A 40 5.98 -17.27 -7.15
N CYS A 41 7.15 -16.66 -7.05
CA CYS A 41 8.39 -17.17 -7.59
C CYS A 41 8.92 -18.35 -6.73
N TYR A 42 9.31 -19.43 -7.37
CA TYR A 42 9.92 -20.57 -6.67
C TYR A 42 11.37 -20.32 -6.22
N GLU A 43 12.08 -19.38 -6.85
CA GLU A 43 13.48 -19.09 -6.54
C GLU A 43 13.65 -18.17 -5.32
N CYS A 44 12.92 -17.05 -5.28
CA CYS A 44 13.06 -16.03 -4.23
C CYS A 44 11.85 -15.91 -3.30
N GLY A 45 10.76 -16.66 -3.58
CA GLY A 45 9.54 -16.63 -2.79
C GLY A 45 8.69 -15.36 -2.97
N HIS A 46 9.12 -14.42 -3.82
CA HIS A 46 8.40 -13.16 -4.02
C HIS A 46 7.04 -13.38 -4.66
N VAL A 47 6.03 -12.68 -4.13
CA VAL A 47 4.67 -12.65 -4.66
C VAL A 47 4.48 -11.36 -5.44
N TYR A 48 3.96 -11.46 -6.66
CA TYR A 48 3.83 -10.32 -7.56
C TYR A 48 2.64 -10.47 -8.51
N GLU A 49 2.09 -9.35 -8.95
CA GLU A 49 1.12 -9.36 -10.03
C GLU A 49 1.81 -9.44 -11.39
N ASN A 50 1.29 -10.31 -12.26
CA ASN A 50 1.72 -10.39 -13.65
C ASN A 50 0.87 -9.43 -14.48
N ILE A 51 1.26 -8.16 -14.51
CA ILE A 51 0.52 -7.10 -15.19
C ILE A 51 0.70 -7.13 -16.71
N SER A 52 -0.34 -6.72 -17.44
CA SER A 52 -0.30 -6.52 -18.89
C SER A 52 0.33 -5.17 -19.26
N GLU A 53 0.77 -5.01 -20.50
CA GLU A 53 1.26 -3.69 -20.99
C GLU A 53 0.18 -2.61 -20.88
N GLU A 54 -1.09 -2.97 -21.08
CA GLU A 54 -2.22 -2.05 -20.97
C GLU A 54 -2.41 -1.58 -19.52
N LEU A 55 -2.37 -2.50 -18.55
CA LEU A 55 -2.44 -2.16 -17.13
C LEU A 55 -1.23 -1.33 -16.69
N SER A 56 -0.01 -1.72 -17.10
CA SER A 56 1.22 -0.97 -16.82
C SER A 56 1.11 0.50 -17.30
N LYS A 57 0.64 0.69 -18.55
CA LYS A 57 0.41 2.04 -19.08
C LYS A 57 -0.63 2.80 -18.26
N LYS A 58 -1.75 2.16 -17.88
CA LYS A 58 -2.80 2.79 -17.09
C LYS A 58 -2.29 3.21 -15.71
N LEU A 59 -1.52 2.37 -15.04
CA LEU A 59 -0.89 2.70 -13.75
C LEU A 59 0.10 3.86 -13.88
N SER A 60 0.95 3.83 -14.92
CA SER A 60 1.88 4.93 -15.21
C SER A 60 1.16 6.26 -15.42
N ASP A 61 0.05 6.27 -16.15
CA ASP A 61 -0.78 7.47 -16.37
C ASP A 61 -1.38 7.96 -15.04
N ILE A 62 -1.92 7.06 -14.22
CA ILE A 62 -2.47 7.38 -12.89
C ILE A 62 -1.42 8.08 -12.02
N TYR A 63 -0.21 7.54 -11.93
CA TYR A 63 0.86 8.14 -11.12
C TYR A 63 1.39 9.44 -11.72
N SER A 64 1.51 9.55 -13.05
CA SER A 64 2.02 10.75 -13.71
C SER A 64 1.08 11.94 -13.60
N PHE A 65 -0.23 11.71 -13.57
CA PHE A 65 -1.25 12.75 -13.51
C PHE A 65 -1.79 13.02 -12.09
N GLY A 66 -1.27 12.35 -11.07
CA GLY A 66 -1.71 12.52 -9.69
C GLY A 66 -3.12 11.97 -9.41
N HIS A 67 -3.58 11.02 -10.20
CA HIS A 67 -4.87 10.34 -10.01
C HIS A 67 -4.76 9.10 -9.11
N ALA A 68 -3.54 8.76 -8.65
CA ALA A 68 -3.36 7.72 -7.67
C ALA A 68 -4.17 8.03 -6.40
N PHE A 69 -4.72 7.00 -5.77
CA PHE A 69 -5.25 7.15 -4.43
C PHE A 69 -4.10 7.53 -3.50
N VAL A 70 -3.94 8.81 -3.30
CA VAL A 70 -3.05 9.29 -2.26
C VAL A 70 -3.76 9.02 -0.94
N SER A 71 -3.12 8.23 -0.07
CA SER A 71 -3.56 8.10 1.31
C SER A 71 -3.81 9.50 1.88
N THR A 72 -4.88 9.65 2.66
CA THR A 72 -5.28 10.90 3.30
C THR A 72 -4.06 11.71 3.72
N PRO A 73 -3.87 12.94 3.22
CA PRO A 73 -2.72 13.75 3.57
C PRO A 73 -2.62 13.91 5.09
N PRO A 74 -1.41 13.90 5.68
CA PRO A 74 -1.24 14.11 7.10
C PRO A 74 -1.84 15.46 7.55
N SER A 75 -2.81 15.37 8.44
CA SER A 75 -3.39 16.53 9.14
C SER A 75 -3.62 16.15 10.60
N ASP A 76 -3.97 17.12 11.47
CA ASP A 76 -4.11 16.87 12.89
C ASP A 76 -5.02 15.66 13.18
N GLN A 77 -4.43 14.59 13.71
CA GLN A 77 -5.08 13.38 14.20
C GLN A 77 -5.82 12.50 13.16
N ASN A 78 -5.61 12.71 11.88
CA ASN A 78 -6.14 11.80 10.88
C ASN A 78 -5.22 10.57 10.66
N TRP A 79 -5.73 9.59 9.91
CA TRP A 79 -4.97 8.37 9.60
C TRP A 79 -3.64 8.65 8.89
N GLY A 80 -3.61 9.63 7.98
CA GLY A 80 -2.36 10.03 7.30
C GLY A 80 -1.31 10.54 8.28
N PHE A 81 -1.71 11.29 9.31
CA PHE A 81 -0.81 11.73 10.38
C PHE A 81 -0.30 10.55 11.23
N GLU A 82 -1.18 9.64 11.64
CA GLU A 82 -0.80 8.46 12.43
C GLU A 82 0.23 7.60 11.67
N ARG A 83 0.04 7.43 10.34
CA ARG A 83 0.96 6.70 9.48
C ARG A 83 2.31 7.43 9.31
N ALA A 84 2.31 8.73 9.05
CA ALA A 84 3.53 9.52 8.96
C ALA A 84 4.31 9.51 10.27
N LYS A 85 3.61 9.60 11.41
CA LYS A 85 4.20 9.51 12.75
C LYS A 85 4.82 8.13 12.99
N ALA A 86 4.11 7.05 12.68
CA ALA A 86 4.63 5.69 12.82
C ALA A 86 5.91 5.47 11.99
N PHE A 87 6.00 6.08 10.80
CA PHE A 87 7.19 6.09 9.98
C PHE A 87 8.34 6.87 10.64
N LEU A 88 8.08 8.11 11.08
CA LEU A 88 9.07 8.98 11.70
C LEU A 88 9.61 8.43 13.03
N ASP A 89 8.79 7.75 13.81
CA ASP A 89 9.19 7.11 15.07
C ASP A 89 10.20 5.96 14.86
N ARG A 90 10.32 5.43 13.64
CA ARG A 90 11.18 4.28 13.31
C ARG A 90 12.40 4.63 12.48
N ILE A 91 12.38 5.77 11.79
CA ILE A 91 13.52 6.22 10.99
C ILE A 91 14.58 6.87 11.88
N ASN A 92 15.85 6.47 11.71
CA ASN A 92 16.94 7.19 12.34
C ASN A 92 17.28 8.43 11.51
N TYR A 93 16.82 9.60 11.96
CA TYR A 93 17.06 10.88 11.27
C TYR A 93 18.03 11.81 12.03
N ILE A 94 18.48 11.42 13.22
CA ILE A 94 19.24 12.32 14.13
C ILE A 94 20.68 12.55 13.66
N ASP A 95 21.28 11.53 13.05
CA ASP A 95 22.71 11.55 12.68
C ASP A 95 22.98 12.05 11.25
N TYR A 96 21.94 12.53 10.55
CA TYR A 96 21.99 12.86 9.13
C TYR A 96 21.69 14.34 8.87
N SER A 97 22.18 14.86 7.74
CA SER A 97 21.95 16.25 7.33
C SER A 97 21.40 16.40 5.91
N SER A 98 21.36 15.31 5.17
CA SER A 98 20.89 15.29 3.78
C SER A 98 20.02 14.06 3.51
N ALA A 99 18.91 14.26 2.78
CA ALA A 99 18.00 13.16 2.45
C ALA A 99 17.35 13.29 1.06
N ILE A 100 16.98 12.13 0.51
CA ILE A 100 16.09 12.01 -0.66
C ILE A 100 14.85 11.23 -0.22
N GLU A 101 13.66 11.75 -0.54
CA GLU A 101 12.40 11.02 -0.45
C GLU A 101 11.97 10.57 -1.84
N ILE A 102 11.75 9.26 -2.02
CA ILE A 102 11.15 8.68 -3.22
C ILE A 102 9.63 8.61 -3.00
N GLY A 103 8.85 9.19 -3.94
CA GLY A 103 7.40 9.30 -3.78
C GLY A 103 6.99 10.32 -2.71
N CYS A 104 7.57 11.53 -2.79
CA CYS A 104 7.43 12.54 -1.75
C CYS A 104 6.05 13.23 -1.72
N ALA A 105 5.18 12.99 -2.67
CA ALA A 105 3.89 13.69 -2.80
C ALA A 105 4.03 15.21 -2.62
N ASP A 106 3.40 15.78 -1.58
CA ASP A 106 3.49 17.21 -1.26
C ASP A 106 4.73 17.58 -0.40
N GLY A 107 5.57 16.60 -0.02
CA GLY A 107 6.78 16.78 0.78
C GLY A 107 6.56 16.95 2.28
N TYR A 108 5.50 16.38 2.84
CA TYR A 108 5.22 16.46 4.28
C TYR A 108 6.38 15.97 5.15
N LEU A 109 6.95 14.80 4.85
CA LEU A 109 8.08 14.23 5.60
C LEU A 109 9.37 15.03 5.40
N LEU A 110 9.61 15.55 4.20
CA LEU A 110 10.75 16.44 3.94
C LEU A 110 10.66 17.74 4.75
N ARG A 111 9.47 18.34 4.84
CA ARG A 111 9.26 19.53 5.70
C ARG A 111 9.46 19.22 7.18
N PHE A 112 9.15 18.01 7.62
CA PHE A 112 9.50 17.59 8.99
C PHE A 112 11.02 17.54 9.17
N LEU A 113 11.77 16.93 8.26
CA LEU A 113 13.23 16.84 8.32
C LEU A 113 13.90 18.22 8.21
N GLU A 114 13.36 19.15 7.42
CA GLU A 114 13.82 20.54 7.35
C GLU A 114 13.75 21.21 8.74
N LYS A 115 12.66 20.99 9.47
CA LYS A 115 12.50 21.50 10.86
C LYS A 115 13.47 20.82 11.85
N GLN A 116 13.96 19.62 11.53
CA GLN A 116 15.01 18.92 12.32
C GLN A 116 16.43 19.39 11.97
N GLY A 117 16.59 20.36 11.07
CA GLY A 117 17.89 20.95 10.73
C GLY A 117 18.57 20.34 9.52
N TYR A 118 17.92 19.54 8.72
CA TYR A 118 18.46 19.06 7.45
C TYR A 118 18.72 20.20 6.49
N THR A 119 19.89 20.21 5.88
CA THR A 119 20.35 21.30 5.01
C THR A 119 20.22 21.01 3.53
N LYS A 120 20.05 19.74 3.16
CA LYS A 120 19.85 19.28 1.78
C LYS A 120 18.76 18.23 1.73
N LEU A 121 17.65 18.60 1.12
CA LEU A 121 16.46 17.75 1.00
C LEU A 121 16.01 17.70 -0.46
N ILE A 122 15.75 16.51 -0.97
CA ILE A 122 15.31 16.27 -2.33
C ILE A 122 14.08 15.37 -2.30
N GLY A 123 13.00 15.80 -2.95
CA GLY A 123 11.83 14.98 -3.20
C GLY A 123 11.76 14.56 -4.67
N VAL A 124 11.61 13.27 -4.93
CA VAL A 124 11.42 12.73 -6.30
C VAL A 124 10.01 12.20 -6.42
N GLU A 125 9.20 12.80 -7.30
CA GLU A 125 7.78 12.49 -7.42
C GLU A 125 7.27 12.74 -8.85
N PRO A 126 6.72 11.73 -9.55
CA PRO A 126 6.26 11.89 -10.93
C PRO A 126 5.00 12.76 -11.07
N SER A 127 4.13 12.81 -10.06
CA SER A 127 2.86 13.56 -10.11
C SER A 127 3.00 15.06 -9.91
N LEU A 128 4.17 15.56 -9.57
CA LEU A 128 4.41 16.99 -9.42
C LEU A 128 4.04 17.77 -10.69
N PRO A 129 3.46 18.96 -10.58
CA PRO A 129 3.19 19.78 -11.78
C PRO A 129 4.49 20.14 -12.53
N LYS A 130 5.55 20.42 -11.79
CA LYS A 130 6.91 20.71 -12.31
C LYS A 130 7.96 20.57 -11.20
N SER A 131 9.22 20.44 -11.58
CA SER A 131 10.34 20.57 -10.64
C SER A 131 10.41 21.97 -10.07
N SER A 132 10.75 22.10 -8.77
CA SER A 132 10.75 23.36 -8.03
C SER A 132 11.68 23.30 -6.83
N LYS A 133 11.94 24.46 -6.20
CA LYS A 133 12.67 24.54 -4.92
C LYS A 133 11.90 25.42 -3.94
N ILE A 134 11.69 24.93 -2.74
CA ILE A 134 10.99 25.63 -1.65
C ILE A 134 11.83 25.47 -0.38
N GLY A 135 12.38 26.56 0.15
CA GLY A 135 13.32 26.49 1.28
C GLY A 135 14.58 25.66 0.92
N ASN A 136 14.90 24.70 1.76
CA ASN A 136 16.00 23.75 1.53
C ASN A 136 15.57 22.50 0.75
N ILE A 137 14.30 22.40 0.34
CA ILE A 137 13.74 21.25 -0.34
C ILE A 137 13.73 21.49 -1.85
N GLU A 138 14.39 20.61 -2.60
CA GLU A 138 14.32 20.53 -4.05
C GLU A 138 13.33 19.44 -4.45
N PHE A 139 12.30 19.78 -5.21
CA PHE A 139 11.31 18.88 -5.75
C PHE A 139 11.62 18.56 -7.20
N ILE A 140 11.80 17.30 -7.53
CA ILE A 140 12.14 16.81 -8.88
C ILE A 140 10.95 16.03 -9.43
N LYS A 141 10.37 16.52 -10.54
CA LYS A 141 9.33 15.79 -11.27
C LYS A 141 9.98 14.69 -12.09
N ALA A 142 10.08 13.48 -11.53
CA ALA A 142 10.64 12.30 -12.20
C ALA A 142 10.20 11.03 -11.51
N PHE A 143 10.30 9.90 -12.20
CA PHE A 143 10.40 8.58 -11.60
C PHE A 143 11.83 8.35 -11.07
N ALA A 144 11.98 7.79 -9.88
CA ALA A 144 13.27 7.33 -9.40
C ALA A 144 13.71 6.13 -10.24
N SER A 145 14.85 6.25 -10.93
CA SER A 145 15.38 5.20 -11.80
C SER A 145 16.91 5.19 -11.80
N ARG A 146 17.51 4.11 -12.29
CA ARG A 146 18.98 3.97 -12.39
C ARG A 146 19.67 5.12 -13.12
N ASP A 147 18.96 5.79 -14.02
CA ASP A 147 19.47 6.88 -14.86
C ASP A 147 19.36 8.25 -14.19
N THR A 148 18.65 8.33 -13.05
CA THR A 148 18.50 9.57 -12.27
C THR A 148 19.66 9.71 -11.29
N ILE A 149 20.64 10.51 -11.65
CA ILE A 149 21.84 10.76 -10.84
C ILE A 149 21.71 12.11 -10.14
N LEU A 150 21.79 12.09 -8.84
CA LEU A 150 21.75 13.25 -7.95
C LEU A 150 23.00 13.26 -7.08
N ASP A 151 23.17 14.30 -6.30
CA ASP A 151 24.22 14.31 -5.29
C ASP A 151 23.93 13.32 -4.16
N ARG A 152 24.94 12.58 -3.74
CA ARG A 152 24.81 11.59 -2.68
C ARG A 152 24.38 12.21 -1.34
N VAL A 153 23.46 11.53 -0.69
CA VAL A 153 22.87 11.91 0.59
C VAL A 153 23.14 10.88 1.69
N ASP A 154 22.90 11.27 2.94
CA ASP A 154 23.03 10.39 4.10
C ASP A 154 21.87 9.39 4.21
N LEU A 155 20.66 9.82 3.83
CA LEU A 155 19.43 9.06 3.97
C LEU A 155 18.64 9.07 2.67
N ILE A 156 18.22 7.89 2.20
CA ILE A 156 17.18 7.77 1.17
C ILE A 156 16.00 7.04 1.82
N PHE A 157 14.80 7.56 1.63
CA PHE A 157 13.63 6.91 2.21
C PHE A 157 12.42 6.91 1.27
N ALA A 158 11.52 5.95 1.52
CA ALA A 158 10.27 5.77 0.79
C ALA A 158 9.18 5.23 1.73
N ASN A 159 8.04 5.87 1.77
CA ASN A 159 6.94 5.48 2.64
C ASN A 159 5.77 4.93 1.81
N ALA A 160 5.66 3.60 1.72
CA ALA A 160 4.67 2.87 0.93
C ALA A 160 4.65 3.33 -0.55
N VAL A 161 5.77 3.06 -1.22
CA VAL A 161 6.01 3.39 -2.62
C VAL A 161 6.51 2.18 -3.39
N PHE A 162 7.36 1.34 -2.79
CA PHE A 162 8.04 0.25 -3.50
C PHE A 162 7.09 -0.85 -3.99
N GLU A 163 5.94 -0.99 -3.36
CA GLU A 163 4.88 -1.90 -3.80
C GLU A 163 4.25 -1.50 -5.14
N HIS A 164 4.37 -0.22 -5.53
CA HIS A 164 3.79 0.33 -6.75
C HIS A 164 4.76 0.36 -7.95
N ILE A 165 6.04 0.06 -7.73
CA ILE A 165 7.09 0.27 -8.75
C ILE A 165 7.40 -1.03 -9.49
N GLU A 166 7.10 -1.11 -10.79
CA GLU A 166 7.34 -2.30 -11.61
C GLU A 166 8.81 -2.72 -11.66
N ASP A 167 9.72 -1.78 -11.99
CA ASP A 167 11.18 -2.03 -12.01
C ASP A 167 11.84 -1.60 -10.71
N ILE A 168 11.56 -2.35 -9.64
CA ILE A 168 12.15 -2.10 -8.32
C ILE A 168 13.67 -2.25 -8.32
N ASN A 169 14.24 -3.09 -9.20
CA ASN A 169 15.69 -3.21 -9.32
C ASN A 169 16.33 -1.91 -9.83
N SER A 170 15.69 -1.19 -10.75
CA SER A 170 16.12 0.14 -11.21
C SER A 170 16.13 1.16 -10.08
N VAL A 171 15.10 1.12 -9.20
CA VAL A 171 15.05 2.01 -8.03
C VAL A 171 16.15 1.69 -7.02
N LEU A 172 16.46 0.43 -6.78
CA LEU A 172 17.58 0.10 -5.89
C LEU A 172 18.95 0.47 -6.49
N GLN A 173 19.10 0.50 -7.81
CA GLN A 173 20.27 1.11 -8.43
C GLN A 173 20.29 2.64 -8.25
N PHE A 174 19.13 3.33 -8.38
CA PHE A 174 19.03 4.74 -8.00
C PHE A 174 19.50 4.96 -6.57
N VAL A 175 19.06 4.13 -5.62
CA VAL A 175 19.49 4.22 -4.21
C VAL A 175 21.02 4.11 -4.11
N LYS A 176 21.65 3.11 -4.71
CA LYS A 176 23.11 2.92 -4.68
C LYS A 176 23.88 4.08 -5.31
N ASN A 177 23.37 4.65 -6.38
CA ASN A 177 24.01 5.77 -7.08
C ASN A 177 24.00 7.05 -6.22
N ASN A 178 22.91 7.27 -5.46
CA ASN A 178 22.63 8.52 -4.78
C ASN A 178 22.80 8.46 -3.25
N LEU A 179 23.08 7.28 -2.68
CA LEU A 179 23.37 7.09 -1.26
C LEU A 179 24.87 7.19 -0.99
N LYS A 180 25.27 7.86 0.08
CA LYS A 180 26.66 7.83 0.56
C LYS A 180 27.04 6.41 0.99
N PRO A 181 28.32 6.00 0.94
CA PRO A 181 28.74 4.66 1.40
C PRO A 181 28.37 4.35 2.85
N THR A 182 28.28 5.37 3.69
CA THR A 182 27.87 5.27 5.11
C THR A 182 26.40 5.61 5.32
N GLY A 183 25.66 5.89 4.25
CA GLY A 183 24.26 6.28 4.31
C GLY A 183 23.33 5.08 4.52
N GLU A 184 22.05 5.38 4.71
CA GLU A 184 21.01 4.42 5.01
C GLU A 184 19.82 4.56 4.08
N LEU A 185 19.33 3.44 3.58
CA LEU A 185 18.00 3.34 2.95
C LEU A 185 17.00 2.96 4.04
N PHE A 186 15.89 3.71 4.13
CA PHE A 186 14.76 3.34 4.98
C PHE A 186 13.46 3.35 4.19
N PHE A 187 12.70 2.27 4.23
CA PHE A 187 11.41 2.23 3.54
C PHE A 187 10.37 1.42 4.30
N THR A 188 9.10 1.68 3.96
CA THR A 188 7.98 0.85 4.39
C THR A 188 7.25 0.30 3.19
N VAL A 189 6.72 -0.91 3.35
CA VAL A 189 5.81 -1.56 2.41
C VAL A 189 4.69 -2.27 3.20
N PRO A 190 3.52 -2.53 2.61
CA PRO A 190 2.50 -3.35 3.25
C PRO A 190 3.04 -4.73 3.62
N ASN A 191 2.58 -5.25 4.76
CA ASN A 191 2.93 -6.58 5.22
C ASN A 191 2.01 -7.62 4.57
N ALA A 192 2.45 -8.21 3.47
CA ALA A 192 1.65 -9.19 2.75
C ALA A 192 1.61 -10.58 3.42
N GLU A 193 2.51 -10.87 4.36
CA GLU A 193 2.66 -12.22 4.94
C GLU A 193 1.40 -12.70 5.66
N ALA A 194 0.87 -11.87 6.55
CA ALA A 194 -0.34 -12.20 7.32
C ALA A 194 -1.58 -12.36 6.41
N GLU A 195 -1.72 -11.49 5.42
CA GLU A 195 -2.85 -11.54 4.48
C GLU A 195 -2.75 -12.74 3.53
N LEU A 196 -1.55 -13.11 3.09
CA LEU A 196 -1.30 -14.32 2.30
C LEU A 196 -1.65 -15.60 3.09
N GLU A 197 -1.39 -15.64 4.39
CA GLU A 197 -1.68 -16.77 5.26
C GLU A 197 -3.18 -16.90 5.60
N THR A 198 -3.89 -15.79 5.64
CA THR A 198 -5.32 -15.76 6.03
C THR A 198 -6.27 -15.74 4.86
N GLY A 199 -5.80 -15.44 3.64
CA GLY A 199 -6.64 -15.27 2.46
C GLY A 199 -7.44 -13.96 2.50
N ASP A 200 -6.88 -12.90 3.08
CA ASP A 200 -7.57 -11.62 3.20
C ASP A 200 -7.82 -10.97 1.83
N ALA A 201 -9.05 -10.54 1.59
CA ALA A 201 -9.48 -9.90 0.36
C ALA A 201 -8.84 -8.52 0.12
N ALA A 202 -8.26 -7.90 1.14
CA ALA A 202 -7.58 -6.61 1.02
C ALA A 202 -6.30 -6.65 0.21
N LEU A 203 -5.66 -7.83 0.14
CA LEU A 203 -4.26 -7.95 -0.30
C LEU A 203 -4.04 -7.49 -1.73
N PHE A 204 -4.78 -8.05 -2.69
CA PHE A 204 -4.46 -7.85 -4.10
C PHE A 204 -5.23 -6.70 -4.73
N ILE A 205 -4.50 -5.66 -5.10
CA ILE A 205 -4.99 -4.51 -5.87
C ILE A 205 -4.01 -4.25 -7.03
N HIS A 206 -4.50 -3.78 -8.16
CA HIS A 206 -3.67 -3.52 -9.34
C HIS A 206 -2.58 -2.46 -9.11
N GLU A 207 -2.79 -1.56 -8.18
CA GLU A 207 -1.80 -0.55 -7.83
C GLU A 207 -0.58 -1.13 -7.09
N HIS A 208 -0.71 -2.33 -6.51
CA HIS A 208 0.40 -3.05 -5.89
C HIS A 208 0.89 -4.15 -6.83
N VAL A 209 2.01 -3.92 -7.48
CA VAL A 209 2.64 -4.94 -8.34
C VAL A 209 3.54 -5.89 -7.57
N HIS A 210 3.90 -5.53 -6.34
CA HIS A 210 4.73 -6.32 -5.42
C HIS A 210 4.03 -6.53 -4.09
N TYR A 211 4.07 -7.76 -3.60
CA TYR A 211 3.54 -8.20 -2.31
C TYR A 211 4.69 -8.73 -1.46
N TYR A 212 5.21 -7.86 -0.62
CA TYR A 212 6.45 -8.12 0.10
C TYR A 212 6.24 -8.98 1.34
N THR A 213 7.16 -9.94 1.51
CA THR A 213 7.39 -10.70 2.74
C THR A 213 8.79 -10.40 3.24
N LYS A 214 9.08 -10.68 4.50
CA LYS A 214 10.42 -10.51 5.05
C LYS A 214 11.50 -11.23 4.23
N ASN A 215 11.19 -12.44 3.75
CA ASN A 215 12.13 -13.23 2.94
C ASN A 215 12.38 -12.59 1.57
N SER A 216 11.32 -12.15 0.87
CA SER A 216 11.47 -11.52 -0.44
C SER A 216 12.20 -10.18 -0.37
N ILE A 217 12.02 -9.40 0.71
CA ILE A 217 12.78 -8.17 0.96
C ILE A 217 14.27 -8.46 1.12
N ASN A 218 14.63 -9.43 1.96
CA ASN A 218 16.05 -9.80 2.14
C ASN A 218 16.68 -10.24 0.82
N TYR A 219 15.96 -11.01 0.00
CA TYR A 219 16.45 -11.42 -1.30
C TYR A 219 16.62 -10.24 -2.25
N LEU A 220 15.62 -9.35 -2.33
CA LEU A 220 15.67 -8.14 -3.15
C LEU A 220 16.87 -7.25 -2.79
N LEU A 221 17.08 -6.99 -1.51
CA LEU A 221 18.19 -6.18 -1.02
C LEU A 221 19.53 -6.84 -1.38
N ALA A 222 19.70 -8.12 -1.07
CA ALA A 222 20.95 -8.84 -1.33
C ALA A 222 21.28 -8.91 -2.82
N LYS A 223 20.29 -9.17 -3.69
CA LYS A 223 20.49 -9.16 -5.15
C LYS A 223 21.02 -7.81 -5.64
N ASN A 224 20.62 -6.73 -5.00
CA ASN A 224 21.04 -5.37 -5.37
C ASN A 224 22.24 -4.85 -4.58
N GLY A 225 22.98 -5.69 -3.84
CA GLY A 225 24.16 -5.29 -3.07
C GLY A 225 23.83 -4.40 -1.86
N LEU A 226 22.68 -4.64 -1.26
CA LEU A 226 22.20 -3.99 -0.04
C LEU A 226 21.98 -5.04 1.06
N LYS A 227 22.27 -4.67 2.31
CA LYS A 227 22.08 -5.52 3.48
C LYS A 227 21.10 -4.87 4.45
N SER A 228 20.09 -5.61 4.88
CA SER A 228 19.19 -5.15 5.94
C SER A 228 19.94 -4.98 7.26
N LYS A 229 19.81 -3.82 7.91
CA LYS A 229 20.19 -3.57 9.30
C LYS A 229 19.08 -4.02 10.24
N SER A 230 17.84 -3.71 9.88
CA SER A 230 16.65 -4.13 10.61
C SER A 230 15.49 -4.36 9.66
N ILE A 231 14.62 -5.32 9.99
CA ILE A 231 13.31 -5.53 9.40
C ILE A 231 12.34 -5.72 10.56
N VAL A 232 11.46 -4.75 10.73
CA VAL A 232 10.42 -4.77 11.77
C VAL A 232 9.07 -4.93 11.10
N GLN A 233 8.33 -5.95 11.49
CA GLN A 233 6.98 -6.21 11.00
C GLN A 233 5.97 -5.81 12.09
N ASP A 234 4.93 -5.11 11.70
CA ASP A 234 3.69 -5.01 12.46
C ASP A 234 2.52 -5.59 11.61
N LEU A 235 1.30 -5.40 12.08
CA LEU A 235 0.14 -5.99 11.39
C LEU A 235 -0.03 -5.46 9.97
N ASP A 236 0.27 -4.18 9.74
CA ASP A 236 -0.09 -3.48 8.52
C ASP A 236 1.13 -3.22 7.61
N ALA A 237 2.35 -3.17 8.18
CA ALA A 237 3.53 -2.74 7.44
C ALA A 237 4.82 -3.47 7.85
N ILE A 238 5.76 -3.50 6.91
CA ILE A 238 7.15 -3.90 7.13
C ILE A 238 8.01 -2.64 6.99
N TYR A 239 8.78 -2.35 8.04
CA TYR A 239 9.75 -1.24 8.11
C TYR A 239 11.15 -1.81 7.93
N VAL A 240 11.87 -1.29 6.97
CA VAL A 240 13.17 -1.82 6.55
C VAL A 240 14.22 -0.73 6.61
N SER A 241 15.30 -1.00 7.31
CA SER A 241 16.54 -0.23 7.26
C SER A 241 17.63 -1.05 6.59
N ALA A 242 18.34 -0.48 5.63
CA ALA A 242 19.37 -1.16 4.86
C ALA A 242 20.56 -0.26 4.53
N ILE A 243 21.72 -0.87 4.32
CA ILE A 243 22.97 -0.22 3.94
C ILE A 243 23.56 -0.88 2.70
N ILE A 244 24.46 -0.18 2.01
CA ILE A 244 25.22 -0.76 0.89
C ILE A 244 26.20 -1.81 1.44
N ASP A 245 26.12 -3.03 0.89
CA ASP A 245 27.06 -4.14 1.16
C ASP A 245 27.21 -5.00 -0.09
N GLU A 246 28.15 -4.66 -0.96
CA GLU A 246 28.39 -5.36 -2.24
C GLU A 246 28.92 -6.80 -2.04
N LYS A 247 29.24 -7.20 -0.82
CA LYS A 247 29.75 -8.55 -0.50
C LYS A 247 28.69 -9.48 0.04
N ILE A 248 27.45 -8.99 0.18
CA ILE A 248 26.36 -9.81 0.70
C ILE A 248 26.04 -10.96 -0.27
N SER A 249 25.84 -12.14 0.28
CA SER A 249 25.35 -13.31 -0.48
C SER A 249 23.82 -13.36 -0.48
N LEU A 250 23.27 -13.97 -1.53
CA LEU A 250 21.83 -14.23 -1.57
C LEU A 250 21.39 -15.13 -0.40
N PRO A 251 20.26 -14.84 0.23
CA PRO A 251 19.76 -15.68 1.31
C PRO A 251 19.30 -17.04 0.78
N SER A 252 19.51 -18.07 1.56
CA SER A 252 19.09 -19.46 1.28
C SER A 252 17.93 -19.92 2.19
N ASN A 253 17.08 -19.00 2.62
CA ASN A 253 16.00 -19.30 3.53
C ASN A 253 14.92 -20.19 2.86
N PRO A 254 14.23 -21.06 3.62
CA PRO A 254 13.07 -21.78 3.12
C PRO A 254 12.01 -20.82 2.60
N ILE A 255 11.42 -21.15 1.46
CA ILE A 255 10.34 -20.37 0.84
C ILE A 255 9.01 -20.94 1.32
N ASN A 256 8.20 -20.10 1.96
CA ASN A 256 6.81 -20.45 2.24
C ASN A 256 5.98 -20.26 0.97
N ILE A 257 5.28 -21.30 0.54
CA ILE A 257 4.42 -21.27 -0.67
C ILE A 257 2.96 -21.10 -0.26
N TYR A 258 2.34 -20.05 -0.76
CA TYR A 258 0.98 -19.63 -0.40
C TYR A 258 -0.09 -20.23 -1.34
N SER A 259 0.07 -21.50 -1.77
CA SER A 259 -0.84 -22.17 -2.70
C SER A 259 -2.28 -22.30 -2.22
N ASN A 260 -2.53 -22.15 -0.91
CA ASN A 260 -3.87 -22.25 -0.32
C ASN A 260 -4.61 -20.89 -0.26
N TYR A 261 -3.99 -19.79 -0.67
CA TYR A 261 -4.58 -18.44 -0.57
C TYR A 261 -5.97 -18.37 -1.23
N SER A 262 -6.09 -18.82 -2.46
CA SER A 262 -7.37 -18.75 -3.22
C SER A 262 -8.52 -19.49 -2.53
N ASN A 263 -8.24 -20.62 -1.88
CA ASN A 263 -9.23 -21.37 -1.11
C ASN A 263 -9.64 -20.60 0.17
N LEU A 264 -8.69 -20.04 0.89
CA LEU A 264 -8.96 -19.25 2.10
C LEU A 264 -9.79 -18.00 1.77
N LEU A 265 -9.44 -17.30 0.69
CA LEU A 265 -10.20 -16.16 0.17
C LEU A 265 -11.65 -16.57 -0.13
N SER A 266 -11.85 -17.69 -0.83
CA SER A 266 -13.20 -18.17 -1.16
C SER A 266 -14.04 -18.47 0.08
N ILE A 267 -13.42 -19.03 1.12
CA ILE A 267 -14.10 -19.27 2.42
C ILE A 267 -14.49 -17.95 3.07
N GLY A 268 -13.62 -16.96 3.06
CA GLY A 268 -13.90 -15.62 3.61
C GLY A 268 -15.04 -14.92 2.89
N LEU A 269 -15.03 -14.94 1.56
CA LEU A 269 -16.10 -14.36 0.74
C LEU A 269 -17.44 -15.06 0.94
N ALA A 270 -17.46 -16.41 1.07
CA ALA A 270 -18.68 -17.15 1.34
C ALA A 270 -19.30 -16.75 2.69
N LYS A 271 -18.50 -16.61 3.75
CA LYS A 271 -18.98 -16.13 5.06
C LYS A 271 -19.57 -14.72 5.00
N LEU A 272 -18.89 -13.82 4.26
CA LEU A 272 -19.40 -12.47 4.08
C LEU A 272 -20.73 -12.49 3.31
N ASN A 273 -20.84 -13.30 2.26
CA ASN A 273 -22.08 -13.47 1.51
C ASN A 273 -23.23 -13.94 2.40
N GLU A 274 -23.00 -14.94 3.28
CA GLU A 274 -23.99 -15.39 4.26
C GLU A 274 -24.50 -14.23 5.16
N ILE A 275 -23.59 -13.34 5.60
CA ILE A 275 -23.98 -12.16 6.38
C ILE A 275 -24.83 -11.22 5.52
N MET A 276 -24.37 -10.89 4.31
CA MET A 276 -25.00 -9.92 3.43
C MET A 276 -26.42 -10.33 2.99
N ILE A 277 -26.69 -11.63 2.83
CA ILE A 277 -28.03 -12.14 2.48
C ILE A 277 -28.94 -12.36 3.70
N SER A 278 -28.37 -12.41 4.92
CA SER A 278 -29.14 -12.65 6.14
C SER A 278 -29.84 -11.42 6.72
N TYR A 279 -29.48 -10.21 6.25
CA TYR A 279 -30.01 -8.95 6.74
C TYR A 279 -30.50 -8.07 5.60
N ASN A 280 -31.53 -7.25 5.86
CA ASN A 280 -32.09 -6.36 4.84
C ASN A 280 -31.48 -4.95 4.89
N ASN A 281 -31.17 -4.45 6.08
CA ASN A 281 -30.70 -3.10 6.32
C ASN A 281 -29.29 -3.13 6.87
N ILE A 282 -28.31 -3.11 5.98
CA ILE A 282 -26.90 -3.30 6.31
C ILE A 282 -26.15 -1.98 6.20
N ILE A 283 -25.32 -1.69 7.20
CA ILE A 283 -24.25 -0.71 7.09
C ILE A 283 -22.96 -1.43 6.76
N ILE A 284 -22.25 -0.98 5.73
CA ILE A 284 -20.82 -1.28 5.56
C ILE A 284 -20.03 -0.05 6.01
N HIS A 285 -19.15 -0.25 7.01
CA HIS A 285 -18.29 0.80 7.53
C HIS A 285 -16.86 0.62 7.02
N GLY A 286 -16.40 1.57 6.23
CA GLY A 286 -15.07 1.65 5.63
C GLY A 286 -15.08 1.61 4.11
N ALA A 287 -14.97 2.78 3.47
CA ALA A 287 -14.73 2.93 2.04
C ALA A 287 -13.22 2.71 1.78
N THR A 288 -12.81 1.45 1.63
CA THR A 288 -11.41 1.03 1.56
C THR A 288 -11.15 0.17 0.33
N ASN A 289 -9.86 -0.02 -0.02
CA ASN A 289 -9.45 -0.97 -1.06
C ASN A 289 -9.95 -2.40 -0.77
N LYS A 290 -9.99 -2.83 0.50
CA LYS A 290 -10.56 -4.12 0.89
C LYS A 290 -12.03 -4.24 0.45
N LEU A 291 -12.83 -3.20 0.69
CA LEU A 291 -14.22 -3.18 0.20
C LEU A 291 -14.28 -3.22 -1.32
N ASN A 292 -13.41 -2.45 -1.99
CA ASN A 292 -13.30 -2.47 -3.45
C ASN A 292 -13.13 -3.89 -3.98
N ASN A 293 -12.17 -4.63 -3.42
CA ASN A 293 -11.89 -6.00 -3.83
C ASN A 293 -13.04 -6.96 -3.51
N ILE A 294 -13.61 -6.87 -2.30
CA ILE A 294 -14.77 -7.67 -1.90
C ILE A 294 -15.91 -7.49 -2.90
N LEU A 295 -16.24 -6.24 -3.26
CA LEU A 295 -17.32 -5.96 -4.19
C LEU A 295 -16.99 -6.37 -5.63
N GLY A 296 -15.71 -6.25 -6.04
CA GLY A 296 -15.25 -6.70 -7.35
C GLY A 296 -15.20 -8.24 -7.49
N TRP A 297 -15.10 -8.97 -6.39
CA TRP A 297 -15.05 -10.44 -6.39
C TRP A 297 -16.36 -11.11 -6.00
N ALA A 298 -17.32 -10.34 -5.45
CA ALA A 298 -18.65 -10.83 -5.13
C ALA A 298 -19.42 -11.11 -6.42
N GLU A 299 -20.04 -12.30 -6.48
CA GLU A 299 -20.92 -12.67 -7.59
C GLU A 299 -22.29 -11.95 -7.51
N ASP A 300 -22.70 -11.62 -6.29
CA ASP A 300 -23.99 -10.98 -6.00
C ASP A 300 -23.82 -9.46 -5.77
N LYS A 301 -24.84 -8.70 -6.20
CA LYS A 301 -24.90 -7.26 -5.89
C LYS A 301 -25.63 -7.05 -4.57
N TYR A 302 -24.92 -6.55 -3.58
CA TYR A 302 -25.46 -6.26 -2.26
C TYR A 302 -26.11 -4.87 -2.19
N SER A 303 -27.18 -4.76 -1.40
CA SER A 303 -27.76 -3.47 -1.00
C SER A 303 -27.27 -3.11 0.39
N PHE A 304 -26.64 -1.95 0.55
CA PHE A 304 -26.09 -1.49 1.83
C PHE A 304 -25.99 0.03 1.88
N THR A 305 -25.85 0.58 3.08
CA THR A 305 -25.45 1.98 3.29
C THR A 305 -23.95 2.03 3.60
N LEU A 306 -23.20 2.80 2.80
CA LEU A 306 -21.75 2.96 2.99
C LEU A 306 -21.46 4.11 3.95
N VAL A 307 -20.66 3.83 4.97
CA VAL A 307 -20.21 4.77 6.01
C VAL A 307 -18.70 4.81 6.11
N ASP A 308 -18.14 5.99 6.34
CA ASP A 308 -16.73 6.15 6.72
C ASP A 308 -16.59 7.27 7.75
N ASN A 309 -15.53 7.22 8.57
CA ASN A 309 -15.19 8.27 9.52
C ASN A 309 -14.23 9.32 8.94
N ASP A 310 -13.65 9.06 7.77
CA ASP A 310 -12.75 9.98 7.10
C ASP A 310 -13.54 11.09 6.40
N GLU A 311 -13.42 12.32 6.92
CA GLU A 311 -14.12 13.50 6.39
C GLU A 311 -13.81 13.76 4.91
N VAL A 312 -12.63 13.37 4.43
CA VAL A 312 -12.24 13.53 3.02
C VAL A 312 -13.10 12.66 2.10
N LYS A 313 -13.57 11.50 2.60
CA LYS A 313 -14.40 10.57 1.83
C LYS A 313 -15.89 10.89 1.90
N LEU A 314 -16.31 11.67 2.89
CA LEU A 314 -17.72 11.97 3.07
C LEU A 314 -18.31 12.68 1.84
N ASN A 315 -19.52 12.28 1.46
CA ASN A 315 -20.24 12.75 0.28
C ASN A 315 -19.61 12.36 -1.08
N GLN A 316 -18.48 11.69 -1.11
CA GLN A 316 -17.96 11.10 -2.35
C GLN A 316 -18.74 9.82 -2.68
N PHE A 317 -18.62 9.39 -3.94
CA PHE A 317 -19.21 8.12 -4.38
C PHE A 317 -18.12 7.05 -4.44
N PHE A 318 -18.48 5.87 -3.96
CA PHE A 318 -17.64 4.69 -3.95
C PHE A 318 -18.48 3.50 -4.43
N PHE A 319 -18.13 2.87 -5.54
CA PHE A 319 -18.95 1.82 -6.18
C PHE A 319 -20.43 2.21 -6.38
N GLY A 320 -20.68 3.43 -6.82
CA GLY A 320 -22.03 3.95 -6.98
C GLY A 320 -22.79 4.24 -5.68
N GLN A 321 -22.15 4.01 -4.52
CA GLN A 321 -22.69 4.29 -3.20
C GLN A 321 -22.12 5.61 -2.65
N LYS A 322 -23.00 6.49 -2.20
CA LYS A 322 -22.56 7.72 -1.53
C LYS A 322 -22.07 7.41 -0.12
N VAL A 323 -20.84 7.83 0.19
CA VAL A 323 -20.26 7.69 1.54
C VAL A 323 -20.94 8.65 2.50
N LYS A 324 -21.51 8.14 3.58
CA LYS A 324 -22.21 8.90 4.62
C LYS A 324 -21.40 8.96 5.92
N SER A 325 -21.66 9.97 6.73
CA SER A 325 -21.24 9.96 8.14
C SER A 325 -22.15 9.05 8.95
N ILE A 326 -21.58 8.37 9.97
CA ILE A 326 -22.39 7.63 10.94
C ILE A 326 -23.39 8.53 11.67
N ASN A 327 -23.05 9.81 11.86
CA ASN A 327 -23.89 10.79 12.54
C ASN A 327 -25.13 11.21 11.73
N ASP A 328 -25.15 10.92 10.42
CA ASP A 328 -26.28 11.21 9.54
C ASP A 328 -27.34 10.08 9.52
N LEU A 329 -27.10 8.98 10.25
CA LEU A 329 -27.95 7.81 10.23
C LEU A 329 -28.82 7.67 11.49
N ASN A 330 -30.05 7.23 11.29
CA ASN A 330 -30.84 6.68 12.37
C ASN A 330 -30.47 5.19 12.52
N LEU A 331 -29.63 4.84 13.49
CA LEU A 331 -29.10 3.49 13.66
C LEU A 331 -30.17 2.43 13.98
N THR A 332 -31.37 2.84 14.42
CA THR A 332 -32.49 1.91 14.64
C THR A 332 -33.09 1.34 13.37
N ASP A 333 -32.76 1.94 12.21
CA ASP A 333 -33.25 1.49 10.91
C ASP A 333 -32.39 0.35 10.33
N TYR A 334 -31.31 -0.04 11.02
CA TYR A 334 -30.34 -1.02 10.54
C TYR A 334 -30.25 -2.24 11.44
N ASP A 335 -30.11 -3.40 10.79
CA ASP A 335 -30.06 -4.71 11.44
C ASP A 335 -28.62 -5.17 11.74
N CYS A 336 -27.68 -4.73 10.86
CA CYS A 336 -26.32 -5.23 10.85
C CYS A 336 -25.32 -4.15 10.43
N VAL A 337 -24.13 -4.22 11.02
CA VAL A 337 -22.93 -3.46 10.61
C VAL A 337 -21.83 -4.43 10.25
N VAL A 338 -21.24 -4.27 9.05
CA VAL A 338 -20.02 -4.95 8.63
C VAL A 338 -18.89 -3.94 8.61
N ILE A 339 -17.90 -4.14 9.47
CA ILE A 339 -16.73 -3.27 9.59
C ILE A 339 -15.61 -3.86 8.74
N VAL A 340 -15.16 -3.10 7.75
CA VAL A 340 -14.16 -3.54 6.76
C VAL A 340 -12.72 -3.28 7.20
N PRO A 341 -12.36 -2.11 7.79
CA PRO A 341 -11.00 -1.86 8.25
C PRO A 341 -10.62 -2.72 9.47
N THR A 342 -9.88 -3.80 9.22
CA THR A 342 -9.50 -4.79 10.24
C THR A 342 -8.74 -4.16 11.42
N ALA A 343 -7.75 -3.30 11.15
CA ALA A 343 -6.95 -2.62 12.18
C ALA A 343 -7.78 -1.70 13.11
N TYR A 344 -8.91 -1.19 12.63
CA TYR A 344 -9.78 -0.28 13.39
C TYR A 344 -11.07 -0.93 13.90
N PHE A 345 -11.22 -2.25 13.74
CA PHE A 345 -12.44 -2.96 14.06
C PHE A 345 -12.96 -2.65 15.48
N ASN A 346 -12.13 -2.80 16.49
CA ASN A 346 -12.54 -2.59 17.90
C ASN A 346 -12.98 -1.14 18.14
N ARG A 347 -12.22 -0.15 17.63
CA ARG A 347 -12.52 1.27 17.79
C ARG A 347 -13.85 1.64 17.13
N ILE A 348 -14.09 1.15 15.90
CA ILE A 348 -15.34 1.41 15.17
C ILE A 348 -16.51 0.68 15.84
N ARG A 349 -16.31 -0.56 16.27
CA ARG A 349 -17.33 -1.32 17.02
C ARG A 349 -17.78 -0.58 18.29
N GLU A 350 -16.84 -0.08 19.09
CA GLU A 350 -17.13 0.70 20.30
C GLU A 350 -17.91 1.98 19.95
N GLN A 351 -17.60 2.66 18.85
CA GLN A 351 -18.35 3.82 18.39
C GLN A 351 -19.83 3.49 18.14
N TYR A 352 -20.15 2.38 17.46
CA TYR A 352 -21.52 1.94 17.23
C TYR A 352 -22.24 1.61 18.55
N LEU A 353 -21.58 0.93 19.46
CA LEU A 353 -22.16 0.60 20.77
C LEU A 353 -22.43 1.85 21.61
N HIS A 354 -21.55 2.85 21.59
CA HIS A 354 -21.74 4.14 22.27
C HIS A 354 -22.90 4.94 21.69
N LEU A 355 -23.16 4.83 20.39
CA LEU A 355 -24.29 5.46 19.72
C LEU A 355 -25.61 4.68 19.89
N GLY A 356 -25.61 3.59 20.68
CA GLY A 356 -26.78 2.82 21.00
C GLY A 356 -27.21 1.81 19.93
N PHE A 357 -26.34 1.44 19.00
CA PHE A 357 -26.63 0.40 18.03
C PHE A 357 -26.84 -0.95 18.70
N SER A 358 -27.98 -1.58 18.45
CA SER A 358 -28.39 -2.85 19.07
C SER A 358 -28.37 -4.06 18.13
N GLY A 359 -28.07 -3.84 16.85
CA GLY A 359 -27.97 -4.88 15.84
C GLY A 359 -26.69 -5.71 15.93
N LYS A 360 -26.44 -6.55 14.95
CA LYS A 360 -25.22 -7.37 14.90
C LYS A 360 -24.04 -6.60 14.29
N ILE A 361 -22.83 -6.82 14.79
CA ILE A 361 -21.60 -6.22 14.29
C ILE A 361 -20.64 -7.32 13.89
N TYR A 362 -20.20 -7.30 12.63
CA TYR A 362 -19.28 -8.27 12.04
C TYR A 362 -18.02 -7.58 11.53
N GLN A 363 -16.95 -8.32 11.48
CA GLN A 363 -15.73 -7.96 10.78
C GLN A 363 -15.74 -8.63 9.40
N ALA A 364 -15.39 -7.87 8.34
CA ALA A 364 -15.28 -8.39 6.99
C ALA A 364 -13.98 -9.17 6.77
#